data_8eaf80493cc13f796c3f778d924761a3
#
_entry.id   8eaf80493cc13f796c3f778d924761a3
#
_cell.length_a   1.000
_cell.length_b   1.000
_cell.length_c   1.000
_cell.angle_alpha   90.00
_cell.angle_beta   90.00
_cell.angle_gamma   90.00
#
_symmetry.space_group_name_H-M   'P 1'
#
loop_
_entity.id
_entity.type
_entity.pdbx_description
1 polymer ?
#
loop_
_entity_poly.entity_id
_entity_poly.type
_entity_poly.pdbx_seq_one_letter_code
_entity_poly.pdbx_strand_id
1 'polypeptide(L)'
;MGEHRKPRLRRQGPRPYGPAQIFDGRYRLNAPLNARPRGRQFFNNPGPTNIPDRVLRAMDRPVVDFMSDEFVAIHKACHAGVKRVLKTDQGLYMYNASGHGAWEAALANLFAAGDTVLIVETGYFSVSWAEMAENLGLKVRTVAADWRKGAEVAKIAEALAADKAHAIKAVLCVHNETATGMVLPLADIRRALDEARHPALLLSDTISSLGSMEYKMDAWGVDVTVGGSQKGLMLPTGMSFTGVSNKALEVSRRNKAPRHYFNWELMNGRAPQKFMGTAPVHMFFGLQESLRMIEEEGLDAVFARHARLAEATRACVRAWGAGGKGPQLYCQAPDRLSNSVTAVLMPEGMSSDAMRKAAIDRFNLSLGGGLGPLMGKAFRIGHMGDLNEPMLLGALATTELAMKATGVPFSPGVNAAIDSLSV
;
A
#
# COMPACT_ATOMS: atom_id res chain seq x y z
N MET A 1 36.27 42.78 24.78
CA MET A 1 36.19 41.31 24.50
C MET A 1 34.72 40.98 24.38
N GLY A 2 34.21 40.93 23.17
CA GLY A 2 32.78 40.73 22.89
C GLY A 2 32.59 39.31 22.31
N GLU A 3 31.85 38.49 23.02
CA GLU A 3 31.48 37.15 22.56
C GLU A 3 30.38 37.26 21.50
N HIS A 4 30.72 36.88 20.26
CA HIS A 4 29.76 36.68 19.19
C HIS A 4 28.97 35.41 19.43
N ARG A 5 27.75 35.49 19.98
CA ARG A 5 26.77 34.37 19.96
C ARG A 5 26.25 34.20 18.54
N LYS A 6 26.59 33.03 17.93
CA LYS A 6 25.97 32.57 16.66
C LYS A 6 24.48 32.31 16.89
N PRO A 7 23.58 32.69 15.95
CA PRO A 7 22.16 32.42 16.06
C PRO A 7 21.92 30.91 15.93
N ARG A 8 21.23 30.30 16.90
CA ARG A 8 20.73 28.93 16.82
C ARG A 8 19.63 28.91 15.76
N LEU A 9 19.89 28.26 14.62
CA LEU A 9 18.88 27.85 13.67
C LEU A 9 17.89 26.92 14.41
N ARG A 10 16.69 27.43 14.66
CA ARG A 10 15.55 26.59 15.06
C ARG A 10 15.29 25.63 13.90
N ARG A 11 15.63 24.36 14.06
CA ARG A 11 15.12 23.28 13.22
C ARG A 11 13.60 23.29 13.36
N GLN A 12 12.90 23.76 12.34
CA GLN A 12 11.48 23.46 12.21
C GLN A 12 11.42 21.98 11.89
N GLY A 13 11.02 21.17 12.88
CA GLY A 13 10.71 19.78 12.67
C GLY A 13 9.64 19.65 11.56
N PRO A 14 9.67 18.60 10.74
CA PRO A 14 8.63 18.35 9.76
C PRO A 14 7.28 18.33 10.48
N ARG A 15 6.32 19.14 10.04
CA ARG A 15 4.94 19.05 10.52
C ARG A 15 4.38 17.74 9.94
N PRO A 16 4.09 16.72 10.74
CA PRO A 16 3.72 15.40 10.23
C PRO A 16 2.39 15.36 9.47
N TYR A 17 1.54 16.32 9.65
CA TYR A 17 0.34 16.58 8.87
C TYR A 17 0.20 18.09 8.82
N GLY A 18 0.19 18.68 7.64
CA GLY A 18 -0.40 20.02 7.50
C GLY A 18 -1.74 20.01 8.24
N PRO A 19 -2.23 21.16 8.79
CA PRO A 19 -3.49 21.12 9.51
C PRO A 19 -4.41 20.32 8.62
N ALA A 20 -4.83 19.13 9.11
CA ALA A 20 -5.95 18.46 8.51
C ALA A 20 -6.93 19.59 8.28
N GLN A 21 -7.25 19.92 7.03
CA GLN A 21 -8.52 20.52 6.80
C GLN A 21 -9.46 19.52 7.46
N ILE A 22 -9.69 19.78 8.75
CA ILE A 22 -10.80 19.17 9.44
C ILE A 22 -11.88 19.45 8.42
N PHE A 23 -12.23 18.39 7.67
CA PHE A 23 -13.51 18.41 7.01
C PHE A 23 -14.40 19.02 8.09
N ASP A 24 -14.93 20.22 7.89
CA ASP A 24 -16.03 20.72 8.69
C ASP A 24 -17.15 19.74 8.39
N GLY A 25 -16.88 18.54 8.85
CA GLY A 25 -17.71 17.37 8.86
C GLY A 25 -18.76 17.57 9.91
N ARG A 26 -19.46 18.65 9.78
CA ARG A 26 -20.87 18.56 10.02
C ARG A 26 -21.39 17.58 8.95
N TYR A 27 -21.14 16.29 9.21
CA TYR A 27 -22.09 15.29 8.80
C TYR A 27 -23.41 15.87 9.26
N ARG A 28 -24.11 16.57 8.37
CA ARG A 28 -25.46 16.98 8.61
C ARG A 28 -26.26 15.68 8.59
N LEU A 29 -26.30 15.02 9.77
CA LEU A 29 -27.29 13.97 10.03
C LEU A 29 -28.70 14.46 9.65
N ASN A 30 -28.85 15.79 9.52
CA ASN A 30 -30.04 16.52 9.13
C ASN A 30 -29.99 17.07 7.69
N ALA A 31 -29.05 16.66 6.82
CA ALA A 31 -29.24 16.94 5.39
C ALA A 31 -30.51 16.21 4.96
N PRO A 32 -31.47 16.91 4.28
CA PRO A 32 -32.71 16.25 3.85
C PRO A 32 -32.35 14.99 3.10
N LEU A 33 -33.02 13.87 3.42
CA LEU A 33 -32.81 12.56 2.78
C LEU A 33 -32.78 12.63 1.24
N ASN A 34 -33.47 13.65 0.69
CA ASN A 34 -33.54 13.95 -0.74
C ASN A 34 -32.23 14.54 -1.34
N ALA A 35 -31.25 14.94 -0.53
CA ALA A 35 -29.98 15.55 -0.99
C ALA A 35 -28.83 14.53 -1.12
N ARG A 36 -29.03 13.27 -0.73
CA ARG A 36 -28.00 12.24 -0.87
C ARG A 36 -28.13 11.55 -2.23
N PRO A 37 -27.03 11.32 -2.95
CA PRO A 37 -27.04 10.50 -4.15
C PRO A 37 -27.67 9.12 -3.84
N ARG A 38 -28.55 8.65 -4.71
CA ARG A 38 -29.15 7.33 -4.57
C ARG A 38 -28.27 6.26 -5.21
N GLY A 39 -28.53 5.01 -4.84
CA GLY A 39 -27.81 3.87 -5.35
C GLY A 39 -26.55 3.55 -4.55
N ARG A 40 -25.85 2.51 -4.97
CA ARG A 40 -24.60 2.06 -4.35
C ARG A 40 -23.48 3.06 -4.66
N GLN A 41 -22.66 3.40 -3.68
CA GLN A 41 -21.48 4.22 -3.92
C GLN A 41 -20.44 3.43 -4.74
N PHE A 42 -19.95 4.06 -5.80
CA PHE A 42 -18.77 3.58 -6.51
C PHE A 42 -17.52 3.97 -5.73
N PHE A 43 -16.78 2.97 -5.30
CA PHE A 43 -15.63 3.16 -4.41
C PHE A 43 -14.36 2.67 -5.08
N ASN A 44 -13.64 3.59 -5.74
CA ASN A 44 -12.42 3.33 -6.50
C ASN A 44 -11.18 4.00 -5.84
N ASN A 45 -11.15 4.02 -4.50
CA ASN A 45 -9.94 4.37 -3.77
C ASN A 45 -8.90 3.25 -3.89
N PRO A 46 -7.60 3.58 -3.94
CA PRO A 46 -6.55 2.57 -3.92
C PRO A 46 -6.27 2.04 -2.50
N GLY A 47 -7.33 1.88 -1.71
CA GLY A 47 -7.39 1.36 -0.36
C GLY A 47 -7.77 2.39 0.70
N PRO A 48 -8.65 1.97 1.64
CA PRO A 48 -9.29 0.65 1.64
C PRO A 48 -10.04 0.39 0.34
N THR A 49 -10.27 -0.90 0.00
CA THR A 49 -11.02 -1.31 -1.18
C THR A 49 -12.49 -1.60 -0.85
N ASN A 50 -13.31 -1.87 -1.86
CA ASN A 50 -14.60 -2.49 -1.64
C ASN A 50 -14.43 -3.82 -0.91
N ILE A 51 -15.34 -4.09 0.01
CA ILE A 51 -15.42 -5.39 0.67
C ILE A 51 -16.53 -6.17 -0.04
N PRO A 52 -16.24 -7.35 -0.60
CA PRO A 52 -17.26 -8.18 -1.27
C PRO A 52 -18.38 -8.56 -0.33
N ASP A 53 -19.59 -8.68 -0.86
CA ASP A 53 -20.76 -9.12 -0.09
C ASP A 53 -20.56 -10.51 0.56
N ARG A 54 -19.78 -11.41 -0.08
CA ARG A 54 -19.42 -12.71 0.48
C ARG A 54 -18.59 -12.57 1.76
N VAL A 55 -17.61 -11.67 1.74
CA VAL A 55 -16.75 -11.38 2.89
C VAL A 55 -17.57 -10.75 4.01
N LEU A 56 -18.43 -9.77 3.70
CA LEU A 56 -19.32 -9.14 4.69
C LEU A 56 -20.24 -10.19 5.34
N ARG A 57 -20.88 -11.06 4.55
CA ARG A 57 -21.72 -12.15 5.08
C ARG A 57 -20.95 -13.15 5.93
N ALA A 58 -19.69 -13.45 5.57
CA ALA A 58 -18.86 -14.33 6.37
C ALA A 58 -18.53 -13.72 7.75
N MET A 59 -18.46 -12.39 7.82
CA MET A 59 -18.21 -11.65 9.08
C MET A 59 -19.49 -11.46 9.92
N ASP A 60 -20.67 -11.50 9.29
CA ASP A 60 -21.97 -11.30 9.95
C ASP A 60 -22.47 -12.60 10.60
N ARG A 61 -21.81 -13.01 11.68
CA ARG A 61 -22.14 -14.20 12.44
C ARG A 61 -21.73 -14.02 13.92
N PRO A 62 -22.32 -14.80 14.85
CA PRO A 62 -21.90 -14.78 16.24
C PRO A 62 -20.40 -15.07 16.42
N VAL A 63 -19.80 -14.46 17.43
CA VAL A 63 -18.42 -14.72 17.82
C VAL A 63 -18.28 -16.15 18.32
N VAL A 64 -17.16 -16.80 18.03
CA VAL A 64 -16.76 -18.07 18.62
C VAL A 64 -15.61 -17.84 19.61
N ASP A 65 -15.45 -18.76 20.55
CA ASP A 65 -14.30 -18.71 21.47
C ASP A 65 -13.00 -18.83 20.65
N PHE A 66 -12.13 -17.82 20.77
CA PHE A 66 -10.85 -17.78 20.05
C PHE A 66 -9.85 -18.87 20.49
N MET A 67 -10.16 -19.61 21.58
CA MET A 67 -9.40 -20.78 22.01
C MET A 67 -10.02 -22.10 21.55
N SER A 68 -11.21 -22.07 20.94
CA SER A 68 -11.89 -23.28 20.46
C SER A 68 -11.15 -23.94 19.28
N ASP A 69 -11.37 -25.25 19.10
CA ASP A 69 -10.84 -25.99 17.97
C ASP A 69 -11.33 -25.44 16.62
N GLU A 70 -12.58 -24.93 16.58
CA GLU A 70 -13.15 -24.24 15.40
C GLU A 70 -12.29 -23.04 15.03
N PHE A 71 -12.02 -22.15 15.97
CA PHE A 71 -11.22 -20.95 15.66
C PHE A 71 -9.78 -21.30 15.34
N VAL A 72 -9.18 -22.27 16.02
CA VAL A 72 -7.83 -22.77 15.72
C VAL A 72 -7.73 -23.28 14.28
N ALA A 73 -8.75 -24.00 13.80
CA ALA A 73 -8.81 -24.47 12.41
C ALA A 73 -8.91 -23.30 11.43
N ILE A 74 -9.77 -22.31 11.69
CA ILE A 74 -9.90 -21.10 10.86
C ILE A 74 -8.57 -20.33 10.83
N HIS A 75 -7.96 -20.12 11.98
CA HIS A 75 -6.66 -19.44 12.08
C HIS A 75 -5.58 -20.15 11.25
N LYS A 76 -5.47 -21.49 11.35
CA LYS A 76 -4.51 -22.29 10.58
C LYS A 76 -4.76 -22.16 9.07
N ALA A 77 -6.03 -22.22 8.64
CA ALA A 77 -6.40 -22.05 7.24
C ALA A 77 -6.02 -20.64 6.72
N CYS A 78 -6.33 -19.60 7.48
CA CYS A 78 -5.94 -18.23 7.15
C CYS A 78 -4.43 -18.05 7.08
N HIS A 79 -3.71 -18.58 8.06
CA HIS A 79 -2.24 -18.53 8.08
C HIS A 79 -1.64 -19.20 6.83
N ALA A 80 -2.11 -20.39 6.47
CA ALA A 80 -1.67 -21.08 5.27
C ALA A 80 -2.06 -20.32 3.99
N GLY A 81 -3.26 -19.76 3.94
CA GLY A 81 -3.75 -18.98 2.79
C GLY A 81 -2.92 -17.72 2.56
N VAL A 82 -2.61 -16.94 3.60
CA VAL A 82 -1.75 -15.75 3.46
C VAL A 82 -0.34 -16.14 2.99
N LYS A 83 0.22 -17.24 3.49
CA LYS A 83 1.52 -17.75 3.01
C LYS A 83 1.49 -18.10 1.52
N ARG A 84 0.39 -18.70 1.03
CA ARG A 84 0.22 -18.96 -0.42
C ARG A 84 0.20 -17.67 -1.24
N VAL A 85 -0.50 -16.63 -0.77
CA VAL A 85 -0.54 -15.34 -1.46
C VAL A 85 0.82 -14.64 -1.45
N LEU A 86 1.60 -14.78 -0.38
CA LEU A 86 2.99 -14.31 -0.29
C LEU A 86 3.99 -15.14 -1.11
N LYS A 87 3.59 -16.34 -1.54
CA LYS A 87 4.48 -17.35 -2.14
C LYS A 87 5.69 -17.61 -1.24
N THR A 88 5.42 -18.01 0.02
CA THR A 88 6.46 -18.27 1.03
C THR A 88 6.17 -19.50 1.89
N ASP A 89 7.23 -20.24 2.22
CA ASP A 89 7.24 -21.28 3.25
C ASP A 89 7.82 -20.79 4.59
N GLN A 90 8.27 -19.55 4.66
CA GLN A 90 8.90 -18.93 5.81
C GLN A 90 7.90 -18.59 6.95
N GLY A 91 8.37 -17.91 7.99
CA GLY A 91 7.54 -17.47 9.11
C GLY A 91 6.47 -16.44 8.69
N LEU A 92 5.31 -16.47 9.37
CA LEU A 92 4.25 -15.47 9.21
C LEU A 92 3.73 -15.04 10.57
N TYR A 93 3.59 -13.73 10.76
CA TYR A 93 2.97 -13.12 11.93
C TYR A 93 1.79 -12.26 11.49
N MET A 94 0.73 -12.27 12.28
CA MET A 94 -0.50 -11.51 12.05
C MET A 94 -0.80 -10.62 13.25
N TYR A 95 -1.28 -9.40 13.03
CA TYR A 95 -1.49 -8.40 14.07
C TYR A 95 -2.85 -7.73 13.96
N ASN A 96 -3.39 -7.28 15.09
CA ASN A 96 -4.45 -6.26 15.15
C ASN A 96 -3.83 -4.90 14.87
N ALA A 97 -3.62 -4.58 13.60
CA ALA A 97 -3.01 -3.31 13.21
C ALA A 97 -3.30 -2.98 11.75
N SER A 98 -3.13 -1.73 11.38
CA SER A 98 -2.99 -1.35 9.97
C SER A 98 -1.60 -1.73 9.44
N GLY A 99 -1.35 -1.52 8.13
CA GLY A 99 -0.04 -1.76 7.54
C GLY A 99 1.11 -1.00 8.23
N HIS A 100 0.86 0.20 8.75
CA HIS A 100 1.86 0.94 9.54
C HIS A 100 2.30 0.17 10.79
N GLY A 101 1.38 -0.54 11.45
CA GLY A 101 1.76 -1.42 12.56
C GLY A 101 2.66 -2.58 12.14
N ALA A 102 2.49 -3.12 10.93
CA ALA A 102 3.42 -4.13 10.40
C ALA A 102 4.80 -3.52 10.03
N TRP A 103 4.86 -2.27 9.57
CA TRP A 103 6.13 -1.54 9.42
C TRP A 103 6.87 -1.43 10.74
N GLU A 104 6.18 -0.96 11.78
CA GLU A 104 6.75 -0.82 13.12
C GLU A 104 7.16 -2.18 13.69
N ALA A 105 6.33 -3.21 13.51
CA ALA A 105 6.64 -4.57 13.92
C ALA A 105 7.95 -5.07 13.28
N ALA A 106 8.14 -4.86 11.98
CA ALA A 106 9.36 -5.24 11.28
C ALA A 106 10.59 -4.49 11.84
N LEU A 107 10.50 -3.15 11.94
CA LEU A 107 11.61 -2.33 12.43
C LEU A 107 11.99 -2.66 13.88
N ALA A 108 11.00 -2.74 14.77
CA ALA A 108 11.23 -3.01 16.20
C ALA A 108 11.82 -4.41 16.47
N ASN A 109 11.47 -5.43 15.65
CA ASN A 109 12.05 -6.75 15.79
C ASN A 109 13.47 -6.86 15.28
N LEU A 110 13.85 -6.06 14.28
CA LEU A 110 15.11 -6.25 13.56
C LEU A 110 16.22 -5.30 14.01
N PHE A 111 15.87 -4.10 14.49
CA PHE A 111 16.84 -3.02 14.68
C PHE A 111 16.76 -2.40 16.06
N ALA A 112 17.89 -1.81 16.48
CA ALA A 112 18.01 -0.99 17.67
C ALA A 112 18.31 0.47 17.29
N ALA A 113 18.07 1.39 18.21
CA ALA A 113 18.42 2.80 18.00
C ALA A 113 19.91 2.94 17.63
N GLY A 114 20.19 3.74 16.60
CA GLY A 114 21.52 3.93 16.03
C GLY A 114 21.88 3.01 14.86
N ASP A 115 21.13 1.91 14.61
CA ASP A 115 21.30 1.08 13.41
C ASP A 115 20.95 1.89 12.14
N THR A 116 21.62 1.55 11.03
CA THR A 116 21.43 2.24 9.75
C THR A 116 20.59 1.39 8.80
N VAL A 117 19.57 2.00 8.19
CA VAL A 117 18.79 1.40 7.11
C VAL A 117 18.89 2.26 5.84
N LEU A 118 18.76 1.62 4.67
CA LEU A 118 18.70 2.27 3.38
C LEU A 118 17.27 2.25 2.88
N ILE A 119 16.65 3.41 2.63
CA ILE A 119 15.33 3.50 2.01
C ILE A 119 15.46 3.82 0.52
N VAL A 120 14.69 3.12 -0.31
CA VAL A 120 14.52 3.46 -1.73
C VAL A 120 13.31 4.37 -1.83
N GLU A 121 13.55 5.66 -2.04
CA GLU A 121 12.49 6.66 -2.11
C GLU A 121 11.80 6.62 -3.46
N THR A 122 10.51 6.29 -3.49
CA THR A 122 9.68 6.22 -4.72
C THR A 122 8.36 6.96 -4.59
N GLY A 123 8.06 7.50 -3.41
CA GLY A 123 6.84 8.24 -3.15
C GLY A 123 6.56 8.44 -1.67
N TYR A 124 5.31 8.78 -1.38
CA TYR A 124 4.86 9.17 -0.04
C TYR A 124 5.05 8.05 0.99
N PHE A 125 4.77 6.78 0.63
CA PHE A 125 4.84 5.68 1.60
C PHE A 125 6.28 5.30 1.92
N SER A 126 7.20 5.40 0.97
CA SER A 126 8.62 5.21 1.25
C SER A 126 9.17 6.31 2.18
N VAL A 127 8.77 7.58 1.98
CA VAL A 127 9.12 8.68 2.89
C VAL A 127 8.52 8.45 4.29
N SER A 128 7.25 8.06 4.38
CA SER A 128 6.60 7.78 5.67
C SER A 128 7.26 6.61 6.43
N TRP A 129 7.72 5.59 5.73
CA TRP A 129 8.43 4.48 6.37
C TRP A 129 9.82 4.91 6.87
N ALA A 130 10.50 5.78 6.11
CA ALA A 130 11.74 6.42 6.55
C ALA A 130 11.55 7.25 7.81
N GLU A 131 10.51 8.11 7.85
CA GLU A 131 10.15 8.90 9.04
C GLU A 131 9.86 8.02 10.26
N MET A 132 9.16 6.89 10.07
CA MET A 132 8.94 5.93 11.16
C MET A 132 10.26 5.33 11.65
N ALA A 133 11.17 4.97 10.75
CA ALA A 133 12.48 4.45 11.13
C ALA A 133 13.28 5.48 11.94
N GLU A 134 13.28 6.74 11.52
CA GLU A 134 13.92 7.86 12.25
C GLU A 134 13.29 8.06 13.63
N ASN A 135 11.97 8.02 13.74
CA ASN A 135 11.25 8.15 15.01
C ASN A 135 11.54 7.00 15.99
N LEU A 136 11.88 5.82 15.47
CA LEU A 136 12.36 4.69 16.26
C LEU A 136 13.88 4.78 16.58
N GLY A 137 14.55 5.88 16.21
CA GLY A 137 15.95 6.14 16.50
C GLY A 137 16.93 5.52 15.51
N LEU A 138 16.47 5.03 14.36
CA LEU A 138 17.35 4.51 13.31
C LEU A 138 17.99 5.66 12.51
N LYS A 139 19.14 5.39 11.92
CA LYS A 139 19.78 6.26 10.93
C LYS A 139 19.28 5.86 9.55
N VAL A 140 18.66 6.79 8.82
CA VAL A 140 18.15 6.53 7.48
C VAL A 140 19.13 7.11 6.45
N ARG A 141 19.57 6.25 5.51
CA ARG A 141 20.18 6.67 4.24
C ARG A 141 19.12 6.55 3.15
N THR A 142 19.06 7.49 2.24
CA THR A 142 18.06 7.53 1.17
C THR A 142 18.71 7.41 -0.19
N VAL A 143 18.24 6.47 -1.00
CA VAL A 143 18.43 6.49 -2.45
C VAL A 143 17.24 7.25 -3.03
N ALA A 144 17.46 8.53 -3.30
CA ALA A 144 16.44 9.39 -3.89
C ALA A 144 16.14 8.99 -5.33
N ALA A 145 14.87 9.08 -5.72
CA ALA A 145 14.42 8.83 -7.09
C ALA A 145 13.49 9.94 -7.58
N ASP A 146 13.37 10.05 -8.89
CA ASP A 146 12.30 10.81 -9.51
C ASP A 146 10.99 10.03 -9.35
N TRP A 147 10.02 10.57 -8.62
CA TRP A 147 8.74 9.91 -8.32
C TRP A 147 7.90 9.60 -9.59
N ARG A 148 8.26 10.18 -10.74
CA ARG A 148 7.63 9.88 -12.04
C ARG A 148 8.35 8.80 -12.83
N LYS A 149 9.66 8.61 -12.60
CA LYS A 149 10.51 7.68 -13.36
C LYS A 149 10.95 6.45 -12.56
N GLY A 150 10.91 6.55 -11.23
CA GLY A 150 11.28 5.48 -10.33
C GLY A 150 12.76 5.44 -9.97
N ALA A 151 13.08 4.51 -9.07
CA ALA A 151 14.44 4.33 -8.60
C ALA A 151 15.29 3.53 -9.60
N GLU A 152 16.51 3.97 -9.79
CA GLU A 152 17.53 3.28 -10.58
C GLU A 152 18.21 2.22 -9.68
N VAL A 153 18.13 0.95 -10.06
CA VAL A 153 18.77 -0.16 -9.30
C VAL A 153 20.28 0.05 -9.19
N ALA A 154 20.90 0.66 -10.22
CA ALA A 154 22.32 1.00 -10.20
C ALA A 154 22.72 1.88 -9.01
N LYS A 155 21.91 2.89 -8.66
CA LYS A 155 22.16 3.76 -7.51
C LYS A 155 22.06 3.01 -6.18
N ILE A 156 21.18 2.00 -6.10
CA ILE A 156 21.10 1.12 -4.93
C ILE A 156 22.37 0.28 -4.83
N ALA A 157 22.82 -0.30 -5.95
CA ALA A 157 24.06 -1.07 -6.02
C ALA A 157 25.28 -0.21 -5.62
N GLU A 158 25.37 1.03 -6.10
CA GLU A 158 26.42 1.98 -5.74
C GLU A 158 26.43 2.27 -4.22
N ALA A 159 25.27 2.52 -3.62
CA ALA A 159 25.14 2.78 -2.20
C ALA A 159 25.58 1.59 -1.35
N LEU A 160 25.25 0.37 -1.77
CA LEU A 160 25.65 -0.87 -1.13
C LEU A 160 27.18 -1.12 -1.29
N ALA A 161 27.70 -0.93 -2.50
CA ALA A 161 29.11 -1.08 -2.79
C ALA A 161 30.01 -0.07 -2.05
N ALA A 162 29.48 1.13 -1.78
CA ALA A 162 30.16 2.15 -0.99
C ALA A 162 30.18 1.85 0.52
N ASP A 163 29.27 1.02 1.03
CA ASP A 163 29.15 0.68 2.45
C ASP A 163 30.10 -0.45 2.87
N LYS A 164 31.42 -0.23 2.73
CA LYS A 164 32.45 -1.22 3.03
C LYS A 164 32.44 -1.74 4.48
N ALA A 165 31.89 -0.94 5.40
CA ALA A 165 31.76 -1.31 6.82
C ALA A 165 30.51 -2.16 7.10
N HIS A 166 29.64 -2.39 6.11
CA HIS A 166 28.35 -3.06 6.25
C HIS A 166 27.50 -2.43 7.36
N ALA A 167 27.50 -1.11 7.43
CA ALA A 167 26.72 -0.35 8.40
C ALA A 167 25.22 -0.42 8.10
N ILE A 168 24.85 -0.51 6.81
CA ILE A 168 23.47 -0.68 6.38
C ILE A 168 23.00 -2.08 6.77
N LYS A 169 21.97 -2.14 7.66
CA LYS A 169 21.40 -3.40 8.14
C LYS A 169 20.28 -3.93 7.27
N ALA A 170 19.59 -3.04 6.56
CA ALA A 170 18.52 -3.41 5.63
C ALA A 170 18.33 -2.39 4.51
N VAL A 171 17.80 -2.89 3.38
CA VAL A 171 17.21 -2.09 2.30
C VAL A 171 15.70 -2.18 2.43
N LEU A 172 15.03 -1.03 2.60
CA LEU A 172 13.58 -0.90 2.73
C LEU A 172 13.00 -0.46 1.38
N CYS A 173 12.06 -1.23 0.86
CA CYS A 173 11.44 -1.04 -0.45
C CYS A 173 9.92 -1.03 -0.33
N VAL A 174 9.26 -0.02 -0.85
CA VAL A 174 7.81 -0.07 -1.10
C VAL A 174 7.61 -0.71 -2.47
N HIS A 175 7.17 -1.98 -2.50
CA HIS A 175 7.03 -2.74 -3.75
C HIS A 175 6.09 -2.05 -4.73
N ASN A 176 4.93 -1.60 -4.24
CA ASN A 176 3.98 -0.81 -5.03
C ASN A 176 3.70 0.51 -4.31
N GLU A 177 4.26 1.59 -4.82
CA GLU A 177 4.06 2.92 -4.26
C GLU A 177 2.69 3.48 -4.68
N THR A 178 1.76 3.44 -3.75
CA THR A 178 0.35 3.82 -4.01
C THR A 178 0.18 5.31 -4.32
N ALA A 179 1.11 6.16 -3.90
CA ALA A 179 1.05 7.60 -4.16
C ALA A 179 1.34 7.93 -5.63
N THR A 180 2.22 7.16 -6.26
CA THR A 180 2.74 7.42 -7.62
C THR A 180 2.22 6.45 -8.67
N GLY A 181 1.68 5.30 -8.25
CA GLY A 181 1.25 4.23 -9.15
C GLY A 181 2.43 3.48 -9.78
N MET A 182 3.50 3.28 -9.00
CA MET A 182 4.77 2.72 -9.47
C MET A 182 5.15 1.46 -8.70
N VAL A 183 5.80 0.52 -9.39
CA VAL A 183 6.30 -0.75 -8.84
C VAL A 183 7.82 -0.77 -8.85
N LEU A 184 8.43 -1.28 -7.77
CA LEU A 184 9.87 -1.53 -7.67
C LEU A 184 10.22 -2.97 -8.09
N PRO A 185 11.31 -3.19 -8.83
CA PRO A 185 11.79 -4.52 -9.25
C PRO A 185 12.59 -5.19 -8.13
N LEU A 186 11.90 -5.82 -7.18
CA LEU A 186 12.54 -6.40 -5.97
C LEU A 186 13.59 -7.48 -6.30
N ALA A 187 13.34 -8.30 -7.32
CA ALA A 187 14.29 -9.30 -7.77
C ALA A 187 15.64 -8.68 -8.23
N ASP A 188 15.57 -7.54 -8.91
CA ASP A 188 16.77 -6.83 -9.35
C ASP A 188 17.51 -6.18 -8.17
N ILE A 189 16.75 -5.66 -7.20
CA ILE A 189 17.32 -5.12 -5.96
C ILE A 189 17.99 -6.23 -5.14
N ARG A 190 17.37 -7.42 -5.07
CA ARG A 190 17.99 -8.58 -4.43
C ARG A 190 19.30 -8.96 -5.13
N ARG A 191 19.29 -9.03 -6.46
CA ARG A 191 20.51 -9.30 -7.24
C ARG A 191 21.62 -8.29 -6.95
N ALA A 192 21.30 -6.99 -6.86
CA ALA A 192 22.29 -5.95 -6.50
C ALA A 192 22.88 -6.18 -5.09
N LEU A 193 22.08 -6.61 -4.12
CA LEU A 193 22.57 -7.00 -2.78
C LEU A 193 23.53 -8.19 -2.86
N ASP A 194 23.18 -9.20 -3.66
CA ASP A 194 23.97 -10.44 -3.80
C ASP A 194 25.31 -10.18 -4.53
N GLU A 195 25.29 -9.41 -5.62
CA GLU A 195 26.48 -9.01 -6.35
C GLU A 195 27.44 -8.16 -5.50
N ALA A 196 26.88 -7.27 -4.68
CA ALA A 196 27.67 -6.51 -3.70
C ALA A 196 28.15 -7.37 -2.53
N ARG A 197 27.71 -8.62 -2.40
CA ARG A 197 27.92 -9.50 -1.24
C ARG A 197 27.57 -8.80 0.07
N HIS A 198 26.51 -7.99 0.05
CA HIS A 198 26.13 -7.18 1.17
C HIS A 198 25.19 -7.95 2.11
N PRO A 199 25.48 -8.02 3.45
CA PRO A 199 24.69 -8.84 4.38
C PRO A 199 23.33 -8.27 4.74
N ALA A 200 22.99 -7.05 4.32
CA ALA A 200 21.74 -6.38 4.64
C ALA A 200 20.52 -7.25 4.30
N LEU A 201 19.47 -7.08 5.10
CA LEU A 201 18.16 -7.66 4.83
C LEU A 201 17.47 -6.87 3.71
N LEU A 202 16.62 -7.55 2.91
CA LEU A 202 15.70 -6.91 2.00
C LEU A 202 14.30 -6.92 2.63
N LEU A 203 13.77 -5.74 2.96
CA LEU A 203 12.42 -5.55 3.48
C LEU A 203 11.51 -4.97 2.41
N SER A 204 10.32 -5.53 2.26
CA SER A 204 9.34 -5.10 1.26
C SER A 204 8.00 -4.75 1.89
N ASP A 205 7.50 -3.55 1.62
CA ASP A 205 6.10 -3.21 1.81
C ASP A 205 5.30 -3.68 0.59
N THR A 206 4.40 -4.63 0.82
CA THR A 206 3.46 -5.14 -0.18
C THR A 206 2.02 -4.76 0.12
N ILE A 207 1.78 -3.79 0.99
CA ILE A 207 0.43 -3.45 1.45
C ILE A 207 -0.52 -3.24 0.27
N SER A 208 -0.10 -2.56 -0.79
CA SER A 208 -0.95 -2.30 -1.96
C SER A 208 -0.67 -3.20 -3.17
N SER A 209 0.25 -4.14 -3.08
CA SER A 209 0.53 -5.12 -4.13
C SER A 209 0.04 -6.53 -3.81
N LEU A 210 0.02 -6.91 -2.53
CA LEU A 210 -0.35 -8.25 -2.11
C LEU A 210 -1.79 -8.59 -2.54
N GLY A 211 -1.95 -9.72 -3.26
CA GLY A 211 -3.24 -10.15 -3.81
C GLY A 211 -3.73 -9.30 -4.99
N SER A 212 -2.89 -8.42 -5.56
CA SER A 212 -3.27 -7.58 -6.72
C SER A 212 -2.30 -7.68 -7.90
N MET A 213 -1.07 -8.08 -7.64
CA MET A 213 -0.04 -8.29 -8.67
C MET A 213 0.96 -9.35 -8.22
N GLU A 214 1.77 -9.82 -9.15
CA GLU A 214 2.75 -10.86 -8.85
C GLU A 214 3.68 -10.43 -7.71
N TYR A 215 3.83 -11.34 -6.74
CA TYR A 215 4.78 -11.24 -5.65
C TYR A 215 5.28 -12.62 -5.26
N LYS A 216 6.59 -12.77 -5.07
CA LYS A 216 7.24 -14.05 -4.79
C LYS A 216 8.28 -13.86 -3.68
N MET A 217 7.84 -13.86 -2.41
CA MET A 217 8.72 -13.58 -1.28
C MET A 217 10.01 -14.41 -1.32
N ASP A 218 9.87 -15.73 -1.37
CA ASP A 218 11.02 -16.63 -1.28
C ASP A 218 11.87 -16.59 -2.57
N ALA A 219 11.25 -16.65 -3.74
CA ALA A 219 11.97 -16.68 -5.02
C ALA A 219 12.70 -15.35 -5.32
N TRP A 220 12.20 -14.24 -4.79
CA TRP A 220 12.88 -12.93 -4.89
C TRP A 220 13.83 -12.64 -3.74
N GLY A 221 14.00 -13.59 -2.81
CA GLY A 221 14.92 -13.46 -1.69
C GLY A 221 14.60 -12.29 -0.75
N VAL A 222 13.30 -12.00 -0.57
CA VAL A 222 12.86 -10.96 0.36
C VAL A 222 12.89 -11.51 1.77
N ASP A 223 13.61 -10.83 2.66
CA ASP A 223 13.80 -11.29 4.04
C ASP A 223 12.58 -10.98 4.93
N VAL A 224 11.93 -9.83 4.71
CA VAL A 224 10.71 -9.45 5.44
C VAL A 224 9.72 -8.78 4.50
N THR A 225 8.49 -9.25 4.54
CA THR A 225 7.37 -8.71 3.76
C THR A 225 6.30 -8.20 4.69
N VAL A 226 5.83 -6.98 4.52
CA VAL A 226 4.67 -6.46 5.25
C VAL A 226 3.45 -6.32 4.34
N GLY A 227 2.28 -6.70 4.85
CA GLY A 227 1.00 -6.64 4.14
C GLY A 227 -0.13 -6.11 5.02
N GLY A 228 -1.24 -5.77 4.42
CA GLY A 228 -2.43 -5.26 5.10
C GLY A 228 -3.72 -5.84 4.54
N SER A 229 -4.75 -5.91 5.38
CA SER A 229 -6.02 -6.57 5.06
C SER A 229 -6.89 -5.78 4.07
N GLN A 230 -6.82 -4.44 4.07
CA GLN A 230 -7.78 -3.55 3.40
C GLN A 230 -7.45 -3.24 1.93
N LYS A 231 -6.63 -4.06 1.29
CA LYS A 231 -6.16 -3.90 -0.09
C LYS A 231 -6.59 -5.11 -0.93
N GLY A 232 -5.69 -5.78 -1.61
CA GLY A 232 -5.99 -6.95 -2.42
C GLY A 232 -6.62 -8.13 -1.66
N LEU A 233 -6.51 -8.15 -0.33
CA LEU A 233 -7.22 -9.14 0.50
C LEU A 233 -8.66 -8.74 0.84
N MET A 234 -9.18 -7.62 0.36
CA MET A 234 -10.61 -7.26 0.33
C MET A 234 -11.32 -7.29 1.70
N LEU A 235 -10.61 -6.97 2.78
CA LEU A 235 -11.14 -6.93 4.14
C LEU A 235 -11.27 -5.49 4.66
N PRO A 236 -11.96 -5.27 5.78
CA PRO A 236 -11.82 -4.04 6.54
C PRO A 236 -10.36 -3.80 6.96
N THR A 237 -10.02 -2.53 7.21
CA THR A 237 -8.76 -2.19 7.87
C THR A 237 -8.77 -2.72 9.29
N GLY A 238 -7.65 -3.27 9.77
CA GLY A 238 -7.53 -3.72 11.16
C GLY A 238 -6.70 -4.99 11.34
N MET A 239 -6.28 -5.62 10.25
CA MET A 239 -5.38 -6.76 10.28
C MET A 239 -4.17 -6.52 9.37
N SER A 240 -2.98 -6.85 9.84
CA SER A 240 -1.75 -6.77 9.06
C SER A 240 -0.88 -8.00 9.25
N PHE A 241 0.06 -8.17 8.32
CA PHE A 241 0.83 -9.40 8.15
C PHE A 241 2.31 -9.09 8.00
N THR A 242 3.15 -9.97 8.55
CA THR A 242 4.59 -9.93 8.29
C THR A 242 5.10 -11.33 7.96
N GLY A 243 5.50 -11.54 6.71
CA GLY A 243 6.29 -12.71 6.29
C GLY A 243 7.74 -12.50 6.72
N VAL A 244 8.40 -13.50 7.28
CA VAL A 244 9.74 -13.35 7.89
C VAL A 244 10.62 -14.54 7.54
N SER A 245 11.75 -14.29 6.86
CA SER A 245 12.74 -15.33 6.54
C SER A 245 13.47 -15.85 7.78
N ASN A 246 14.03 -17.05 7.67
CA ASN A 246 14.87 -17.59 8.75
C ASN A 246 16.05 -16.66 9.07
N LYS A 247 16.68 -16.03 8.06
CA LYS A 247 17.73 -15.03 8.24
C LYS A 247 17.24 -13.84 9.09
N ALA A 248 16.06 -13.31 8.80
CA ALA A 248 15.48 -12.20 9.57
C ALA A 248 15.08 -12.63 11.00
N LEU A 249 14.59 -13.87 11.19
CA LEU A 249 14.29 -14.41 12.53
C LEU A 249 15.57 -14.50 13.39
N GLU A 250 16.69 -14.89 12.82
CA GLU A 250 17.97 -14.93 13.55
C GLU A 250 18.41 -13.53 13.97
N VAL A 251 18.26 -12.53 13.10
CA VAL A 251 18.55 -11.12 13.45
C VAL A 251 17.63 -10.68 14.58
N SER A 252 16.33 -10.98 14.50
CA SER A 252 15.36 -10.63 15.54
C SER A 252 15.70 -11.23 16.91
N ARG A 253 16.16 -12.48 16.98
CA ARG A 253 16.57 -13.14 18.24
C ARG A 253 17.78 -12.46 18.89
N ARG A 254 18.67 -11.90 18.08
CA ARG A 254 19.86 -11.17 18.56
C ARG A 254 19.54 -9.74 18.98
N ASN A 255 18.47 -9.15 18.46
CA ASN A 255 18.07 -7.78 18.80
C ASN A 255 17.53 -7.73 20.24
N LYS A 256 18.14 -6.90 21.08
CA LYS A 256 17.76 -6.70 22.49
C LYS A 256 16.98 -5.40 22.71
N ALA A 257 16.64 -4.66 21.65
CA ALA A 257 15.84 -3.46 21.76
C ALA A 257 14.47 -3.76 22.41
N PRO A 258 13.96 -2.87 23.27
CA PRO A 258 12.67 -3.09 23.95
C PRO A 258 11.53 -3.18 22.95
N ARG A 259 10.73 -4.23 23.04
CA ARG A 259 9.52 -4.44 22.27
C ARG A 259 8.60 -5.42 23.00
N HIS A 260 7.31 -5.30 22.87
CA HIS A 260 6.36 -6.20 23.53
C HIS A 260 5.24 -6.64 22.60
N TYR A 261 4.36 -5.73 22.19
CA TYR A 261 3.16 -6.11 21.42
C TYR A 261 3.48 -6.80 20.10
N PHE A 262 4.49 -6.32 19.38
CA PHE A 262 4.92 -6.89 18.11
C PHE A 262 6.09 -7.91 18.23
N ASN A 263 6.42 -8.37 19.42
CA ASN A 263 7.57 -9.27 19.62
C ASN A 263 7.29 -10.67 19.06
N TRP A 264 7.99 -11.04 17.99
CA TRP A 264 7.81 -12.31 17.30
C TRP A 264 8.13 -13.52 18.18
N GLU A 265 9.11 -13.45 19.06
CA GLU A 265 9.42 -14.54 20.00
C GLU A 265 8.30 -14.76 21.03
N LEU A 266 7.76 -13.68 21.60
CA LEU A 266 6.62 -13.77 22.51
C LEU A 266 5.38 -14.33 21.78
N MET A 267 5.17 -13.93 20.52
CA MET A 267 4.07 -14.45 19.71
C MET A 267 4.24 -15.96 19.43
N ASN A 268 5.46 -16.42 19.13
CA ASN A 268 5.74 -17.85 18.93
C ASN A 268 5.43 -18.67 20.20
N GLY A 269 5.67 -18.13 21.38
CA GLY A 269 5.33 -18.76 22.66
C GLY A 269 3.83 -18.83 22.97
N ARG A 270 2.97 -18.19 22.18
CA ARG A 270 1.51 -18.14 22.35
C ARG A 270 0.79 -19.08 21.37
N ALA A 271 1.28 -20.31 21.25
CA ALA A 271 0.60 -21.33 20.45
C ALA A 271 -0.81 -21.63 21.00
N PRO A 272 -1.78 -22.03 20.15
CA PRO A 272 -1.60 -22.27 18.72
C PRO A 272 -1.74 -21.02 17.84
N GLN A 273 -2.34 -19.92 18.32
CA GLN A 273 -2.70 -18.77 17.46
C GLN A 273 -1.53 -17.82 17.20
N LYS A 274 -0.47 -17.84 18.00
CA LYS A 274 0.68 -16.93 17.88
C LYS A 274 0.26 -15.46 17.79
N PHE A 275 -0.69 -15.05 18.63
CA PHE A 275 -1.30 -13.72 18.59
C PHE A 275 -1.06 -12.98 19.90
N MET A 276 -0.83 -11.67 19.85
CA MET A 276 -0.72 -10.85 21.06
C MET A 276 -2.09 -10.25 21.40
N GLY A 277 -2.57 -10.58 22.61
CA GLY A 277 -3.91 -10.18 23.06
C GLY A 277 -5.01 -11.04 22.43
N THR A 278 -6.23 -10.49 22.38
CA THR A 278 -7.40 -11.18 21.84
C THR A 278 -7.39 -11.14 20.31
N ALA A 279 -7.57 -12.28 19.67
CA ALA A 279 -7.64 -12.37 18.22
C ALA A 279 -8.93 -11.72 17.68
N PRO A 280 -8.89 -11.02 16.55
CA PRO A 280 -10.05 -10.38 15.92
C PRO A 280 -10.88 -11.42 15.16
N VAL A 281 -11.68 -12.21 15.86
CA VAL A 281 -12.37 -13.40 15.34
C VAL A 281 -13.13 -13.11 14.03
N HIS A 282 -13.91 -12.04 13.98
CA HIS A 282 -14.68 -11.68 12.78
C HIS A 282 -13.79 -11.34 11.57
N MET A 283 -12.61 -10.74 11.81
CA MET A 283 -11.64 -10.49 10.74
C MET A 283 -11.09 -11.80 10.18
N PHE A 284 -10.91 -12.83 11.01
CA PHE A 284 -10.50 -14.16 10.54
C PHE A 284 -11.60 -14.85 9.71
N PHE A 285 -12.88 -14.68 10.08
CA PHE A 285 -13.98 -15.16 9.24
C PHE A 285 -13.95 -14.52 7.85
N GLY A 286 -13.79 -13.19 7.81
CA GLY A 286 -13.66 -12.46 6.55
C GLY A 286 -12.41 -12.86 5.77
N LEU A 287 -11.26 -13.03 6.44
CA LEU A 287 -10.00 -13.43 5.80
C LEU A 287 -10.11 -14.82 5.18
N GLN A 288 -10.72 -15.77 5.87
CA GLN A 288 -10.94 -17.12 5.35
C GLN A 288 -11.75 -17.08 4.05
N GLU A 289 -12.83 -16.28 4.01
CA GLU A 289 -13.67 -16.15 2.83
C GLU A 289 -12.95 -15.42 1.69
N SER A 290 -12.24 -14.33 2.00
CA SER A 290 -11.42 -13.61 1.01
C SER A 290 -10.35 -14.51 0.36
N LEU A 291 -9.66 -15.31 1.18
CA LEU A 291 -8.66 -16.26 0.68
C LEU A 291 -9.30 -17.37 -0.18
N ARG A 292 -10.52 -17.82 0.17
CA ARG A 292 -11.29 -18.76 -0.64
C ARG A 292 -11.64 -18.16 -2.00
N MET A 293 -12.12 -16.91 -2.03
CA MET A 293 -12.42 -16.21 -3.30
C MET A 293 -11.17 -16.11 -4.20
N ILE A 294 -10.01 -15.78 -3.62
CA ILE A 294 -8.74 -15.73 -4.36
C ILE A 294 -8.35 -17.13 -4.88
N GLU A 295 -8.58 -18.17 -4.09
CA GLU A 295 -8.28 -19.56 -4.47
C GLU A 295 -9.22 -20.10 -5.55
N GLU A 296 -10.50 -19.76 -5.50
CA GLU A 296 -11.53 -20.10 -6.50
C GLU A 296 -11.22 -19.48 -7.87
N GLU A 297 -10.78 -18.22 -7.90
CA GLU A 297 -10.36 -17.54 -9.14
C GLU A 297 -8.99 -18.04 -9.61
N GLY A 298 -8.10 -18.37 -8.67
CA GLY A 298 -6.70 -18.66 -8.91
C GLY A 298 -5.84 -17.40 -8.92
N LEU A 299 -4.75 -17.42 -8.14
CA LEU A 299 -3.93 -16.23 -7.91
C LEU A 299 -3.39 -15.58 -9.19
N ASP A 300 -2.99 -16.39 -10.18
CA ASP A 300 -2.49 -15.89 -11.46
C ASP A 300 -3.61 -15.25 -12.30
N ALA A 301 -4.85 -15.77 -12.24
CA ALA A 301 -6.02 -15.16 -12.86
C ALA A 301 -6.41 -13.83 -12.15
N VAL A 302 -6.32 -13.78 -10.83
CA VAL A 302 -6.47 -12.53 -10.07
C VAL A 302 -5.48 -11.46 -10.57
N PHE A 303 -4.21 -11.81 -10.75
CA PHE A 303 -3.20 -10.87 -11.27
C PHE A 303 -3.50 -10.43 -12.71
N ALA A 304 -3.90 -11.36 -13.58
CA ALA A 304 -4.27 -11.06 -14.96
C ALA A 304 -5.48 -10.11 -15.04
N ARG A 305 -6.52 -10.34 -14.21
CA ARG A 305 -7.68 -9.44 -14.11
C ARG A 305 -7.26 -8.03 -13.68
N HIS A 306 -6.43 -7.91 -12.64
CA HIS A 306 -5.93 -6.61 -12.20
C HIS A 306 -5.11 -5.90 -13.29
N ALA A 307 -4.23 -6.61 -13.99
CA ALA A 307 -3.44 -6.06 -15.08
C ALA A 307 -4.32 -5.54 -16.23
N ARG A 308 -5.34 -6.29 -16.61
CA ARG A 308 -6.31 -5.92 -17.66
C ARG A 308 -7.12 -4.68 -17.26
N LEU A 309 -7.66 -4.62 -16.05
CA LEU A 309 -8.40 -3.45 -15.55
C LEU A 309 -7.49 -2.23 -15.40
N ALA A 310 -6.24 -2.43 -14.98
CA ALA A 310 -5.25 -1.38 -14.90
C ALA A 310 -4.93 -0.79 -16.29
N GLU A 311 -4.75 -1.64 -17.31
CA GLU A 311 -4.45 -1.15 -18.67
C GLU A 311 -5.65 -0.40 -19.25
N ALA A 312 -6.87 -0.86 -19.06
CA ALA A 312 -8.07 -0.13 -19.47
C ALA A 312 -8.15 1.26 -18.79
N THR A 313 -7.83 1.33 -17.48
CA THR A 313 -7.76 2.61 -16.76
C THR A 313 -6.69 3.52 -17.37
N ARG A 314 -5.50 2.99 -17.66
CA ARG A 314 -4.41 3.77 -18.28
C ARG A 314 -4.74 4.22 -19.68
N ALA A 315 -5.39 3.38 -20.50
CA ALA A 315 -5.87 3.74 -21.83
C ALA A 315 -6.83 4.92 -21.79
N CYS A 316 -7.79 4.88 -20.86
CA CYS A 316 -8.71 5.99 -20.61
C CYS A 316 -7.96 7.29 -20.23
N VAL A 317 -7.01 7.21 -19.29
CA VAL A 317 -6.24 8.39 -18.84
C VAL A 317 -5.35 8.96 -19.97
N ARG A 318 -4.75 8.10 -20.80
CA ARG A 318 -4.00 8.57 -21.99
C ARG A 318 -4.90 9.32 -22.96
N ALA A 319 -6.11 8.83 -23.17
CA ALA A 319 -7.10 9.52 -24.02
C ALA A 319 -7.53 10.85 -23.40
N TRP A 320 -7.77 10.94 -22.09
CA TRP A 320 -8.06 12.21 -21.41
C TRP A 320 -7.01 13.27 -21.66
N GLY A 321 -5.73 12.88 -21.69
CA GLY A 321 -4.58 13.75 -21.94
C GLY A 321 -4.27 14.01 -23.41
N ALA A 322 -5.02 13.43 -24.36
CA ALA A 322 -4.80 13.66 -25.78
C ALA A 322 -4.91 15.15 -26.13
N GLY A 323 -3.94 15.65 -26.90
CA GLY A 323 -3.84 17.09 -27.20
C GLY A 323 -3.19 17.94 -26.09
N GLY A 324 -2.67 17.34 -25.02
CA GLY A 324 -1.79 17.97 -24.04
C GLY A 324 -2.46 18.86 -22.99
N LYS A 325 -3.81 18.98 -23.00
CA LYS A 325 -4.54 19.87 -22.09
C LYS A 325 -5.26 19.13 -20.96
N GLY A 326 -5.42 17.82 -21.03
CA GLY A 326 -6.14 17.00 -20.06
C GLY A 326 -5.25 16.35 -19.01
N PRO A 327 -5.86 15.59 -18.06
CA PRO A 327 -5.13 14.83 -17.06
C PRO A 327 -4.20 13.78 -17.69
N GLN A 328 -3.09 13.48 -17.00
CA GLN A 328 -2.04 12.59 -17.52
C GLN A 328 -1.67 11.54 -16.49
N LEU A 329 -1.13 10.41 -16.94
CA LEU A 329 -0.49 9.46 -16.04
C LEU A 329 0.64 10.13 -15.27
N TYR A 330 0.65 9.94 -13.94
CA TYR A 330 1.73 10.47 -13.14
C TYR A 330 3.03 9.68 -13.37
N CYS A 331 2.98 8.35 -13.25
CA CYS A 331 4.11 7.49 -13.54
C CYS A 331 4.44 7.50 -15.05
N GLN A 332 5.70 7.77 -15.38
CA GLN A 332 6.22 7.86 -16.75
C GLN A 332 7.11 6.68 -17.14
N ALA A 333 7.32 5.72 -16.24
CA ALA A 333 8.10 4.51 -16.50
C ALA A 333 7.16 3.36 -16.93
N PRO A 334 7.10 3.01 -18.22
CA PRO A 334 6.11 2.04 -18.72
C PRO A 334 6.26 0.63 -18.12
N ASP A 335 7.50 0.24 -17.81
CA ASP A 335 7.87 -1.03 -17.19
C ASP A 335 7.65 -1.09 -15.68
N ARG A 336 7.22 0.02 -15.07
CA ARG A 336 7.04 0.20 -13.64
C ARG A 336 5.60 0.55 -13.24
N LEU A 337 4.66 0.46 -14.16
CA LEU A 337 3.26 0.83 -13.90
C LEU A 337 2.58 -0.15 -12.95
N SER A 338 1.88 0.39 -11.95
CA SER A 338 1.11 -0.39 -10.98
C SER A 338 -0.13 -1.02 -11.60
N ASN A 339 -0.42 -2.27 -11.22
CA ASN A 339 -1.66 -2.95 -11.55
C ASN A 339 -2.74 -2.84 -10.47
N SER A 340 -2.49 -2.08 -9.39
CA SER A 340 -3.46 -1.87 -8.31
C SER A 340 -4.01 -0.45 -8.25
N VAL A 341 -3.27 0.52 -8.77
CA VAL A 341 -3.63 1.95 -8.73
C VAL A 341 -3.07 2.69 -9.93
N THR A 342 -3.85 3.62 -10.46
CA THR A 342 -3.39 4.61 -11.45
C THR A 342 -3.40 6.00 -10.80
N ALA A 343 -2.24 6.62 -10.68
CA ALA A 343 -2.10 8.00 -10.25
C ALA A 343 -2.22 8.92 -11.47
N VAL A 344 -3.07 9.94 -11.37
CA VAL A 344 -3.45 10.84 -12.46
C VAL A 344 -3.11 12.27 -12.06
N LEU A 345 -2.21 12.89 -12.81
CA LEU A 345 -1.83 14.29 -12.64
C LEU A 345 -2.86 15.20 -13.33
N MET A 346 -3.35 16.18 -12.58
CA MET A 346 -4.26 17.19 -13.13
C MET A 346 -3.52 18.20 -14.02
N PRO A 347 -4.21 18.81 -14.97
CA PRO A 347 -3.68 19.97 -15.69
C PRO A 347 -3.32 21.11 -14.73
N GLU A 348 -2.35 21.92 -15.11
CA GLU A 348 -1.92 23.06 -14.30
C GLU A 348 -3.11 24.00 -14.01
N GLY A 349 -3.19 24.49 -12.77
CA GLY A 349 -4.28 25.34 -12.28
C GLY A 349 -5.58 24.59 -11.96
N MET A 350 -5.70 23.30 -12.24
CA MET A 350 -6.89 22.49 -11.92
C MET A 350 -6.72 21.76 -10.59
N SER A 351 -7.76 21.83 -9.73
CA SER A 351 -7.76 21.17 -8.42
C SER A 351 -8.31 19.75 -8.49
N SER A 352 -7.48 18.76 -8.15
CA SER A 352 -7.94 17.37 -8.00
C SER A 352 -8.95 17.22 -6.86
N ASP A 353 -8.82 18.01 -5.80
CA ASP A 353 -9.71 17.92 -4.63
C ASP A 353 -11.11 18.48 -4.95
N ALA A 354 -11.20 19.57 -5.73
CA ALA A 354 -12.47 20.10 -6.22
C ALA A 354 -13.19 19.08 -7.12
N MET A 355 -12.46 18.44 -8.04
CA MET A 355 -13.01 17.40 -8.92
C MET A 355 -13.48 16.19 -8.12
N ARG A 356 -12.68 15.68 -7.18
CA ARG A 356 -13.04 14.55 -6.30
C ARG A 356 -14.26 14.89 -5.41
N LYS A 357 -14.33 16.14 -4.91
CA LYS A 357 -15.49 16.59 -4.16
C LYS A 357 -16.76 16.58 -5.02
N ALA A 358 -16.68 17.03 -6.27
CA ALA A 358 -17.80 16.93 -7.20
C ALA A 358 -18.18 15.47 -7.51
N ALA A 359 -17.18 14.58 -7.65
CA ALA A 359 -17.39 13.15 -7.90
C ALA A 359 -18.18 12.50 -6.76
N ILE A 360 -17.84 12.75 -5.50
CA ILE A 360 -18.53 12.16 -4.35
C ILE A 360 -19.88 12.80 -4.08
N ASP A 361 -19.96 14.13 -4.08
CA ASP A 361 -21.18 14.87 -3.66
C ASP A 361 -22.30 14.78 -4.69
N ARG A 362 -21.96 14.78 -5.98
CA ARG A 362 -22.95 14.82 -7.07
C ARG A 362 -23.21 13.46 -7.69
N PHE A 363 -22.19 12.60 -7.73
CA PHE A 363 -22.24 11.37 -8.52
C PHE A 363 -21.96 10.10 -7.71
N ASN A 364 -21.76 10.22 -6.39
CA ASN A 364 -21.55 9.10 -5.48
C ASN A 364 -20.31 8.24 -5.84
N LEU A 365 -19.27 8.86 -6.44
CA LEU A 365 -18.01 8.22 -6.78
C LEU A 365 -16.91 8.68 -5.83
N SER A 366 -16.25 7.73 -5.14
CA SER A 366 -15.10 7.99 -4.29
C SER A 366 -13.80 7.63 -5.01
N LEU A 367 -12.88 8.59 -5.10
CA LEU A 367 -11.54 8.46 -5.70
C LEU A 367 -10.46 8.84 -4.69
N GLY A 368 -9.28 8.24 -4.79
CA GLY A 368 -8.13 8.60 -3.96
C GLY A 368 -7.61 10.02 -4.23
N GLY A 369 -7.21 10.75 -3.20
CA GLY A 369 -6.52 12.04 -3.33
C GLY A 369 -5.02 11.87 -3.58
N GLY A 370 -4.35 12.91 -4.04
CA GLY A 370 -2.89 13.01 -4.05
C GLY A 370 -2.34 12.95 -2.62
N LEU A 371 -1.11 12.49 -2.46
CA LEU A 371 -0.42 12.40 -1.16
C LEU A 371 0.87 13.21 -1.18
N GLY A 372 1.23 13.79 -0.04
CA GLY A 372 2.42 14.62 0.10
C GLY A 372 2.42 15.78 -0.92
N PRO A 373 3.46 15.96 -1.72
CA PRO A 373 3.56 17.04 -2.70
C PRO A 373 2.54 16.98 -3.84
N LEU A 374 1.79 15.86 -3.95
CA LEU A 374 0.74 15.65 -4.95
C LEU A 374 -0.65 16.06 -4.46
N MET A 375 -0.81 16.50 -3.21
CA MET A 375 -2.09 16.98 -2.69
C MET A 375 -2.61 18.15 -3.53
N GLY A 376 -3.89 18.07 -3.90
CA GLY A 376 -4.55 19.04 -4.77
C GLY A 376 -4.15 18.98 -6.25
N LYS A 377 -3.04 18.32 -6.60
CA LYS A 377 -2.48 18.26 -7.97
C LYS A 377 -2.78 16.94 -8.68
N ALA A 378 -2.97 15.87 -7.94
CA ALA A 378 -3.23 14.53 -8.50
C ALA A 378 -4.41 13.86 -7.78
N PHE A 379 -5.04 12.92 -8.47
CA PHE A 379 -5.98 11.99 -7.88
C PHE A 379 -5.58 10.55 -8.26
N ARG A 380 -6.18 9.57 -7.62
CA ARG A 380 -5.84 8.17 -7.84
C ARG A 380 -7.09 7.35 -8.06
N ILE A 381 -7.02 6.45 -9.03
CA ILE A 381 -8.06 5.47 -9.34
C ILE A 381 -7.54 4.11 -8.86
N GLY A 382 -8.21 3.54 -7.86
CA GLY A 382 -7.94 2.16 -7.42
C GLY A 382 -8.68 1.19 -8.34
N HIS A 383 -7.97 0.14 -8.74
CA HIS A 383 -8.54 -0.93 -9.55
C HIS A 383 -8.11 -2.30 -9.00
N MET A 384 -8.11 -2.42 -7.68
CA MET A 384 -7.73 -3.62 -6.93
C MET A 384 -8.90 -4.21 -6.15
N GLY A 385 -8.78 -5.48 -5.78
CA GLY A 385 -9.77 -6.22 -5.02
C GLY A 385 -10.81 -6.90 -5.93
N ASP A 386 -12.04 -7.05 -5.46
CA ASP A 386 -13.14 -7.63 -6.23
C ASP A 386 -13.79 -6.56 -7.13
N LEU A 387 -13.10 -6.25 -8.21
CA LEU A 387 -13.50 -5.26 -9.21
C LEU A 387 -13.65 -5.93 -10.57
N ASN A 388 -14.69 -5.55 -11.32
CA ASN A 388 -14.98 -6.02 -12.66
C ASN A 388 -15.12 -4.85 -13.66
N GLU A 389 -15.34 -5.18 -14.94
CA GLU A 389 -15.45 -4.21 -16.02
C GLU A 389 -16.58 -3.19 -15.83
N PRO A 390 -17.84 -3.59 -15.50
CA PRO A 390 -18.93 -2.62 -15.27
C PRO A 390 -18.61 -1.63 -14.14
N MET A 391 -17.99 -2.09 -13.05
CA MET A 391 -17.60 -1.24 -11.93
C MET A 391 -16.51 -0.24 -12.37
N LEU A 392 -15.51 -0.69 -13.12
CA LEU A 392 -14.45 0.16 -13.63
C LEU A 392 -14.98 1.18 -14.64
N LEU A 393 -15.73 0.74 -15.65
CA LEU A 393 -16.29 1.62 -16.68
C LEU A 393 -17.22 2.67 -16.08
N GLY A 394 -18.06 2.28 -15.11
CA GLY A 394 -18.92 3.20 -14.35
C GLY A 394 -18.11 4.26 -13.60
N ALA A 395 -17.00 3.88 -12.98
CA ALA A 395 -16.12 4.82 -12.30
C ALA A 395 -15.40 5.78 -13.26
N LEU A 396 -14.91 5.28 -14.41
CA LEU A 396 -14.24 6.10 -15.43
C LEU A 396 -15.21 7.10 -16.05
N ALA A 397 -16.40 6.65 -16.46
CA ALA A 397 -17.44 7.53 -17.01
C ALA A 397 -17.90 8.58 -15.98
N THR A 398 -18.03 8.20 -14.72
CA THR A 398 -18.39 9.12 -13.63
C THR A 398 -17.26 10.11 -13.35
N THR A 399 -16.01 9.72 -13.51
CA THR A 399 -14.85 10.63 -13.42
C THR A 399 -14.93 11.69 -14.52
N GLU A 400 -15.29 11.33 -15.76
CA GLU A 400 -15.52 12.31 -16.84
C GLU A 400 -16.66 13.27 -16.52
N LEU A 401 -17.78 12.78 -15.92
CA LEU A 401 -18.86 13.65 -15.45
C LEU A 401 -18.37 14.65 -14.39
N ALA A 402 -17.51 14.23 -13.47
CA ALA A 402 -16.94 15.10 -12.45
C ALA A 402 -15.97 16.12 -13.03
N MET A 403 -15.13 15.72 -13.97
CA MET A 403 -14.23 16.62 -14.70
C MET A 403 -15.03 17.68 -15.48
N LYS A 404 -16.05 17.26 -16.22
CA LYS A 404 -16.97 18.17 -16.95
C LYS A 404 -17.65 19.15 -16.01
N ALA A 405 -18.12 18.68 -14.85
CA ALA A 405 -18.81 19.50 -13.86
C ALA A 405 -17.91 20.53 -13.18
N THR A 406 -16.61 20.34 -13.22
CA THR A 406 -15.60 21.23 -12.60
C THR A 406 -14.74 21.98 -13.63
N GLY A 407 -15.09 21.89 -14.90
CA GLY A 407 -14.39 22.61 -15.98
C GLY A 407 -12.98 22.10 -16.27
N VAL A 408 -12.63 20.89 -15.82
CA VAL A 408 -11.34 20.27 -16.18
C VAL A 408 -11.37 19.91 -17.66
N PRO A 409 -10.40 20.40 -18.47
CA PRO A 409 -10.30 20.04 -19.86
C PRO A 409 -9.88 18.57 -20.02
N PHE A 410 -10.51 17.83 -20.91
CA PHE A 410 -10.14 16.45 -21.25
C PHE A 410 -10.74 16.04 -22.59
N SER A 411 -10.13 15.05 -23.24
CA SER A 411 -10.76 14.32 -24.35
C SER A 411 -11.48 13.08 -23.81
N PRO A 412 -12.65 12.67 -24.36
CA PRO A 412 -13.35 11.47 -23.90
C PRO A 412 -12.46 10.22 -23.97
N GLY A 413 -12.38 9.47 -22.89
CA GLY A 413 -11.47 8.33 -22.75
C GLY A 413 -12.16 6.98 -22.48
N VAL A 414 -13.45 6.97 -22.15
CA VAL A 414 -14.15 5.72 -21.79
C VAL A 414 -14.15 4.71 -22.95
N ASN A 415 -14.24 5.17 -24.20
CA ASN A 415 -14.16 4.29 -25.36
C ASN A 415 -12.79 3.61 -25.46
N ALA A 416 -11.70 4.32 -25.16
CA ALA A 416 -10.37 3.71 -25.13
C ALA A 416 -10.24 2.62 -24.04
N ALA A 417 -10.93 2.76 -22.93
CA ALA A 417 -11.01 1.69 -21.94
C ALA A 417 -11.82 0.48 -22.44
N ILE A 418 -12.95 0.72 -23.14
CA ILE A 418 -13.76 -0.34 -23.74
C ILE A 418 -12.93 -1.10 -24.78
N ASP A 419 -12.24 -0.38 -25.68
CA ASP A 419 -11.39 -0.98 -26.70
C ASP A 419 -10.30 -1.86 -26.06
N SER A 420 -9.66 -1.38 -24.99
CA SER A 420 -8.64 -2.12 -24.21
C SER A 420 -9.21 -3.37 -23.52
N LEU A 421 -10.47 -3.40 -23.16
CA LEU A 421 -11.13 -4.54 -22.50
C LEU A 421 -11.67 -5.58 -23.50
N SER A 422 -11.78 -5.21 -24.78
CA SER A 422 -12.37 -6.03 -25.83
C SER A 422 -11.35 -6.98 -26.52
N VAL A 423 -10.10 -6.94 -26.10
CA VAL A 423 -8.97 -7.71 -26.67
C VAL A 423 -8.69 -8.97 -25.89
#